data_f0c544a848bbece54bf6a60d4dff9166
#
_entry.id   f0c544a848bbece54bf6a60d4dff9166
#
_cell.length_a   1.000
_cell.length_b   1.000
_cell.length_c   1.000
_cell.angle_alpha   90.00
_cell.angle_beta   90.00
_cell.angle_gamma   90.00
#
_symmetry.space_group_name_H-M   'P 1'
#
loop_
_entity.id
_entity.type
_entity.pdbx_description
1 polymer ?
#
loop_
_entity_poly.entity_id
_entity_poly.type
_entity_poly.pdbx_seq_one_letter_code
_entity_poly.pdbx_strand_id
1 'polypeptide(L)'
;MRGIILQSDSYQALALQMEAGGDEQELELPCTDGLKDGEWVLATFTVGDEATAVAACVVDRGDGLRLAFTDRDWSRLWQFANSEDPPTIPPPSMPLPAFEVRAPSDASVLIVDDDADLQNVVCAMLKASGFQTNAVGSAEEAFDLLRQSRPDLMVLDWNLPGMSGVEFCRRLRREPRLGRLPVLFLTAHSSTTDIVEAFSAGADDFVSKPVRAPELAARVLGLIRRAQMPPPSVRGGAPSL
;
A
#
# COMPACT_ATOMS: atom_id res chain seq x y z
N MET A 1 6.25 -11.23 3.18
CA MET A 1 7.16 -10.41 4.02
C MET A 1 6.79 -10.64 5.47
N ARG A 2 7.71 -11.12 6.28
CA ARG A 2 7.49 -11.41 7.70
C ARG A 2 7.55 -10.10 8.49
N GLY A 3 6.66 -9.90 9.47
CA GLY A 3 6.71 -8.75 10.39
C GLY A 3 7.55 -9.09 11.62
N ILE A 4 8.41 -8.17 12.03
CA ILE A 4 9.12 -8.20 13.31
C ILE A 4 8.84 -6.91 14.08
N ILE A 5 8.77 -7.00 15.40
CA ILE A 5 8.55 -5.83 16.25
C ILE A 5 9.80 -5.63 17.12
N LEU A 6 10.34 -4.43 17.08
CA LEU A 6 11.50 -4.00 17.85
C LEU A 6 11.07 -2.88 18.78
N GLN A 7 11.14 -3.13 20.08
CA GLN A 7 10.78 -2.17 21.10
C GLN A 7 12.02 -1.48 21.63
N SER A 8 11.99 -0.16 21.69
CA SER A 8 13.03 0.67 22.33
C SER A 8 12.45 1.42 23.53
N ASP A 9 13.25 1.56 24.58
CA ASP A 9 12.83 2.20 25.82
C ASP A 9 12.62 3.71 25.66
N SER A 10 13.27 4.33 24.68
CA SER A 10 13.17 5.75 24.37
C SER A 10 13.66 6.07 22.95
N TYR A 11 13.27 7.24 22.43
CA TYR A 11 13.80 7.76 21.17
C TYR A 11 15.33 7.91 21.19
N GLN A 12 15.86 8.37 22.32
CA GLN A 12 17.31 8.52 22.50
C GLN A 12 18.03 7.17 22.45
N ALA A 13 17.44 6.11 23.02
CA ALA A 13 18.00 4.76 22.96
C ALA A 13 17.99 4.23 21.51
N LEU A 14 16.92 4.47 20.75
CA LEU A 14 16.84 4.11 19.34
C LEU A 14 17.86 4.88 18.50
N ALA A 15 17.98 6.21 18.72
CA ALA A 15 18.97 7.03 18.02
C ALA A 15 20.42 6.56 18.28
N LEU A 16 20.76 6.20 19.52
CA LEU A 16 22.08 5.64 19.86
C LEU A 16 22.35 4.30 19.16
N GLN A 17 21.34 3.45 19.05
CA GLN A 17 21.48 2.20 18.29
C GLN A 17 21.74 2.46 16.81
N MET A 18 21.07 3.47 16.23
CA MET A 18 21.29 3.88 14.84
C MET A 18 22.66 4.52 14.64
N GLU A 19 23.15 5.33 15.58
CA GLU A 19 24.52 5.88 15.53
C GLU A 19 25.57 4.78 15.58
N ALA A 20 25.35 3.73 16.38
CA ALA A 20 26.23 2.56 16.44
C ALA A 20 26.23 1.75 15.13
N GLY A 21 25.12 1.74 14.38
CA GLY A 21 24.99 1.11 13.06
C GLY A 21 25.72 1.86 11.94
N GLY A 22 26.12 3.09 12.17
CA GLY A 22 27.06 3.88 11.38
C GLY A 22 26.74 3.99 9.88
N ASP A 23 27.80 4.06 9.06
CA ASP A 23 27.72 4.21 7.61
C ASP A 23 27.10 2.98 6.90
N GLU A 24 27.01 1.83 7.56
CA GLU A 24 26.45 0.59 6.99
C GLU A 24 24.92 0.56 7.03
N GLN A 25 24.29 1.47 7.77
CA GLN A 25 22.81 1.54 7.93
C GLN A 25 22.20 0.21 8.41
N GLU A 26 22.84 -0.40 9.39
CA GLU A 26 22.45 -1.69 9.97
C GLU A 26 22.12 -1.57 11.45
N LEU A 27 21.14 -2.36 11.90
CA LEU A 27 20.79 -2.49 13.31
C LEU A 27 20.91 -3.94 13.76
N GLU A 28 21.48 -4.17 14.94
CA GLU A 28 21.54 -5.51 15.53
C GLU A 28 20.14 -6.03 15.89
N LEU A 29 19.92 -7.33 15.63
CA LEU A 29 18.70 -8.00 16.00
C LEU A 29 18.86 -8.66 17.37
N PRO A 30 18.08 -8.28 18.37
CA PRO A 30 18.15 -8.85 19.71
C PRO A 30 17.66 -10.29 19.79
N CYS A 31 16.88 -10.74 18.78
CA CYS A 31 16.34 -12.09 18.70
C CYS A 31 16.38 -12.57 17.25
N THR A 32 16.95 -13.74 17.02
CA THR A 32 17.22 -14.29 15.68
C THR A 32 16.29 -15.44 15.30
N ASP A 33 15.27 -15.76 16.12
CA ASP A 33 14.45 -16.97 15.98
C ASP A 33 13.76 -17.07 14.61
N GLY A 34 14.30 -17.95 13.77
CA GLY A 34 13.74 -18.34 12.50
C GLY A 34 13.89 -17.31 11.37
N LEU A 35 14.71 -16.27 11.52
CA LEU A 35 15.10 -15.38 10.45
C LEU A 35 16.27 -15.95 9.67
N LYS A 36 16.34 -15.65 8.36
CA LYS A 36 17.39 -16.14 7.47
C LYS A 36 18.10 -14.99 6.79
N ASP A 37 19.37 -15.18 6.51
CA ASP A 37 20.15 -14.25 5.70
C ASP A 37 19.48 -14.01 4.34
N GLY A 38 19.42 -12.75 3.92
CA GLY A 38 18.76 -12.30 2.69
C GLY A 38 17.22 -12.21 2.78
N GLU A 39 16.60 -12.51 3.94
CA GLU A 39 15.15 -12.40 4.10
C GLU A 39 14.72 -10.93 4.26
N TRP A 40 13.72 -10.51 3.47
CA TRP A 40 13.09 -9.20 3.64
C TRP A 40 11.99 -9.24 4.68
N VAL A 41 12.06 -8.32 5.64
CA VAL A 41 11.12 -8.20 6.75
C VAL A 41 10.54 -6.78 6.83
N LEU A 42 9.35 -6.67 7.41
CA LEU A 42 8.80 -5.39 7.81
C LEU A 42 9.16 -5.19 9.30
N ALA A 43 10.15 -4.35 9.56
CA ALA A 43 10.57 -4.01 10.91
C ALA A 43 9.70 -2.88 11.46
N THR A 44 8.98 -3.14 12.54
CA THR A 44 8.18 -2.15 13.25
C THR A 44 8.91 -1.76 14.52
N PHE A 45 9.33 -0.50 14.60
CA PHE A 45 9.98 0.09 15.77
C PHE A 45 8.94 0.79 16.61
N THR A 46 8.95 0.50 17.91
CA THR A 46 8.02 1.08 18.88
C THR A 46 8.79 1.79 20.00
N VAL A 47 8.31 2.99 20.35
CA VAL A 47 8.79 3.78 21.50
C VAL A 47 7.56 4.29 22.25
N GLY A 48 7.30 3.76 23.45
CA GLY A 48 6.04 4.01 24.15
C GLY A 48 4.84 3.56 23.33
N ASP A 49 3.92 4.47 23.05
CA ASP A 49 2.71 4.21 22.25
C ASP A 49 2.89 4.54 20.76
N GLU A 50 4.05 5.04 20.36
CA GLU A 50 4.33 5.38 18.97
C GLU A 50 5.06 4.27 18.24
N ALA A 51 4.81 4.16 16.94
CA ALA A 51 5.41 3.14 16.08
C ALA A 51 5.71 3.67 14.68
N THR A 52 6.81 3.22 14.11
CA THR A 52 7.11 3.35 12.69
C THR A 52 7.47 2.00 12.10
N ALA A 53 7.13 1.77 10.84
CA ALA A 53 7.44 0.53 10.14
C ALA A 53 8.24 0.83 8.87
N VAL A 54 9.34 0.12 8.70
CA VAL A 54 10.25 0.25 7.56
C VAL A 54 10.64 -1.12 7.02
N ALA A 55 10.94 -1.20 5.74
CA ALA A 55 11.44 -2.43 5.14
C ALA A 55 12.94 -2.60 5.44
N ALA A 56 13.34 -3.82 5.78
CA ALA A 56 14.74 -4.15 6.03
C ALA A 56 15.07 -5.55 5.49
N CYS A 57 16.33 -5.74 5.11
CA CYS A 57 16.88 -7.04 4.75
C CYS A 57 17.66 -7.61 5.93
N VAL A 58 17.42 -8.87 6.26
CA VAL A 58 18.21 -9.58 7.28
C VAL A 58 19.57 -9.93 6.69
N VAL A 59 20.65 -9.57 7.36
CA VAL A 59 22.04 -9.84 6.94
C VAL A 59 22.78 -10.56 8.06
N ASP A 60 23.47 -11.65 7.73
CA ASP A 60 24.34 -12.37 8.65
C ASP A 60 25.79 -11.85 8.49
N ARG A 61 26.34 -11.26 9.54
CA ARG A 61 27.73 -10.76 9.57
C ARG A 61 28.70 -11.74 10.25
N GLY A 62 28.22 -12.94 10.62
CA GLY A 62 29.04 -13.96 11.28
C GLY A 62 29.18 -13.75 12.82
N ASP A 63 28.88 -12.57 13.32
CA ASP A 63 28.78 -12.23 14.74
C ASP A 63 27.31 -12.09 15.20
N GLY A 64 26.36 -12.16 14.28
CA GLY A 64 24.92 -12.09 14.51
C GLY A 64 24.14 -11.62 13.30
N LEU A 65 22.81 -11.74 13.40
CA LEU A 65 21.92 -11.20 12.36
C LEU A 65 21.67 -9.71 12.61
N ARG A 66 21.67 -8.95 11.52
CA ARG A 66 21.39 -7.50 11.51
C ARG A 66 20.29 -7.19 10.52
N LEU A 67 19.66 -6.03 10.69
CA LEU A 67 18.74 -5.44 9.72
C LEU A 67 19.49 -4.38 8.92
N ALA A 68 19.61 -4.60 7.62
CA ALA A 68 20.15 -3.62 6.67
C ALA A 68 18.99 -2.86 6.01
N PHE A 69 19.11 -1.55 5.90
CA PHE A 69 18.07 -0.66 5.39
C PHE A 69 18.50 0.03 4.10
N THR A 70 17.53 0.45 3.31
CA THR A 70 17.77 1.38 2.20
C THR A 70 17.98 2.80 2.75
N ASP A 71 18.66 3.68 2.01
CA ASP A 71 18.85 5.11 2.39
C ASP A 71 17.54 5.79 2.76
N ARG A 72 16.46 5.48 2.06
CA ARG A 72 15.13 6.03 2.29
C ARG A 72 14.53 5.55 3.61
N ASP A 73 14.62 4.25 3.87
CA ASP A 73 14.04 3.65 5.07
C ASP A 73 14.86 4.01 6.31
N TRP A 74 16.20 4.09 6.16
CA TRP A 74 17.10 4.58 7.19
C TRP A 74 16.80 6.04 7.56
N SER A 75 16.66 6.92 6.58
CA SER A 75 16.29 8.32 6.79
C SER A 75 14.95 8.48 7.52
N ARG A 76 13.97 7.65 7.17
CA ARG A 76 12.66 7.64 7.81
C ARG A 76 12.75 7.19 9.28
N LEU A 77 13.51 6.13 9.54
CA LEU A 77 13.74 5.64 10.90
C LEU A 77 14.53 6.67 11.73
N TRP A 78 15.54 7.34 11.12
CA TRP A 78 16.30 8.40 11.73
C TRP A 78 15.44 9.61 12.14
N GLN A 79 14.53 10.03 11.28
CA GLN A 79 13.56 11.08 11.61
C GLN A 79 12.65 10.68 12.78
N PHE A 80 12.21 9.43 12.82
CA PHE A 80 11.44 8.91 13.95
C PHE A 80 12.24 8.88 15.24
N ALA A 81 13.49 8.42 15.22
CA ALA A 81 14.37 8.34 16.38
C ALA A 81 14.83 9.72 16.94
N ASN A 82 14.87 10.75 16.08
CA ASN A 82 15.24 12.12 16.45
C ASN A 82 14.04 13.07 16.55
N SER A 83 12.85 12.56 16.76
CA SER A 83 11.66 13.37 17.04
C SER A 83 11.84 14.02 18.41
N GLU A 84 12.29 15.29 18.47
CA GLU A 84 12.55 16.05 19.72
C GLU A 84 11.27 16.42 20.48
N ASP A 85 10.12 16.34 19.84
CA ASP A 85 8.82 16.51 20.48
C ASP A 85 7.96 15.30 20.13
N PRO A 86 7.56 14.46 21.12
CA PRO A 86 6.40 13.65 20.89
C PRO A 86 5.29 14.65 20.54
N PRO A 87 4.54 14.43 19.43
CA PRO A 87 3.39 15.27 19.18
C PRO A 87 2.58 15.25 20.47
N THR A 88 2.38 16.43 21.09
CA THR A 88 1.62 16.55 22.31
C THR A 88 0.22 16.07 21.97
N ILE A 89 -0.01 14.77 22.13
CA ILE A 89 -1.33 14.19 22.00
C ILE A 89 -2.09 14.80 23.18
N PRO A 90 -3.10 15.65 22.93
CA PRO A 90 -3.95 16.12 24.01
C PRO A 90 -4.46 14.89 24.74
N PRO A 91 -4.56 14.90 26.09
CA PRO A 91 -5.02 13.75 26.83
C PRO A 91 -6.34 13.23 26.22
N PRO A 92 -6.63 11.91 26.28
CA PRO A 92 -7.70 11.25 25.53
C PRO A 92 -9.10 11.63 26.03
N SER A 93 -9.42 12.92 25.98
CA SER A 93 -10.75 13.47 26.23
C SER A 93 -11.48 13.82 24.92
N MET A 94 -10.80 13.72 23.79
CA MET A 94 -11.48 13.64 22.49
C MET A 94 -11.24 12.24 21.92
N PRO A 95 -12.32 11.53 21.50
CA PRO A 95 -12.14 10.34 20.71
C PRO A 95 -11.21 10.74 19.55
N LEU A 96 -10.10 10.00 19.38
CA LEU A 96 -9.27 10.12 18.17
C LEU A 96 -10.25 10.24 17.01
N PRO A 97 -10.14 11.28 16.14
CA PRO A 97 -10.96 11.29 14.95
C PRO A 97 -10.66 9.94 14.30
N ALA A 98 -11.63 9.03 14.33
CA ALA A 98 -11.56 7.86 13.50
C ALA A 98 -11.13 8.43 12.17
N PHE A 99 -10.00 7.98 11.61
CA PHE A 99 -9.66 8.29 10.23
C PHE A 99 -10.80 7.66 9.43
N GLU A 100 -11.93 8.36 9.43
CA GLU A 100 -13.00 8.05 8.51
C GLU A 100 -12.44 8.33 7.13
N VAL A 101 -11.96 7.27 6.50
CA VAL A 101 -11.69 7.28 5.07
C VAL A 101 -13.05 7.51 4.44
N ARG A 102 -13.47 8.79 4.34
CA ARG A 102 -14.68 9.15 3.60
C ARG A 102 -14.31 9.30 2.15
N ALA A 103 -14.96 8.50 1.34
CA ALA A 103 -14.96 8.69 -0.10
C ALA A 103 -15.46 10.12 -0.42
N PRO A 104 -14.96 10.74 -1.50
CA PRO A 104 -15.66 11.87 -2.11
C PRO A 104 -17.12 11.47 -2.32
N SER A 105 -18.08 12.34 -1.98
CA SER A 105 -19.49 12.08 -2.25
C SER A 105 -19.61 11.70 -3.74
N ASP A 106 -20.16 10.51 -4.00
CA ASP A 106 -20.39 9.93 -5.34
C ASP A 106 -19.24 9.12 -5.97
N ALA A 107 -18.10 8.90 -5.29
CA ALA A 107 -17.04 8.06 -5.83
C ALA A 107 -17.52 6.61 -6.02
N SER A 108 -17.39 6.10 -7.24
CA SER A 108 -17.88 4.79 -7.66
C SER A 108 -16.75 3.81 -7.95
N VAL A 109 -16.88 2.58 -7.44
CA VAL A 109 -15.90 1.50 -7.60
C VAL A 109 -16.56 0.31 -8.27
N LEU A 110 -15.96 -0.19 -9.33
CA LEU A 110 -16.34 -1.44 -9.97
C LEU A 110 -15.50 -2.58 -9.41
N ILE A 111 -16.13 -3.62 -8.91
CA ILE A 111 -15.49 -4.85 -8.45
C ILE A 111 -15.66 -5.92 -9.53
N VAL A 112 -14.57 -6.56 -9.93
CA VAL A 112 -14.55 -7.64 -10.92
C VAL A 112 -13.88 -8.86 -10.29
N ASP A 113 -14.67 -9.83 -9.89
CA ASP A 113 -14.23 -11.05 -9.19
C ASP A 113 -15.31 -12.13 -9.45
N ASP A 114 -14.96 -13.37 -9.67
CA ASP A 114 -15.93 -14.43 -9.93
C ASP A 114 -16.52 -15.06 -8.65
N ASP A 115 -15.93 -14.75 -7.50
CA ASP A 115 -16.41 -15.17 -6.17
C ASP A 115 -17.47 -14.17 -5.67
N ALA A 116 -18.75 -14.56 -5.74
CA ALA A 116 -19.86 -13.72 -5.28
C ALA A 116 -19.81 -13.40 -3.77
N ASP A 117 -19.28 -14.29 -2.94
CA ASP A 117 -19.16 -14.05 -1.50
C ASP A 117 -18.11 -12.98 -1.24
N LEU A 118 -17.00 -13.05 -1.92
CA LEU A 118 -15.95 -12.04 -1.83
C LEU A 118 -16.41 -10.69 -2.40
N GLN A 119 -17.13 -10.67 -3.52
CA GLN A 119 -17.76 -9.45 -4.04
C GLN A 119 -18.62 -8.78 -2.98
N ASN A 120 -19.49 -9.55 -2.30
CA ASN A 120 -20.35 -9.03 -1.24
C ASN A 120 -19.56 -8.42 -0.08
N VAL A 121 -18.50 -9.09 0.35
CA VAL A 121 -17.61 -8.60 1.43
C VAL A 121 -16.90 -7.32 1.01
N VAL A 122 -16.28 -7.28 -0.17
CA VAL A 122 -15.57 -6.12 -0.69
C VAL A 122 -16.53 -4.94 -0.90
N CYS A 123 -17.73 -5.19 -1.46
CA CYS A 123 -18.76 -4.17 -1.59
C CYS A 123 -19.18 -3.60 -0.24
N ALA A 124 -19.40 -4.45 0.77
CA ALA A 124 -19.76 -4.00 2.12
C ALA A 124 -18.69 -3.13 2.76
N MET A 125 -17.40 -3.54 2.63
CA MET A 125 -16.25 -2.78 3.13
C MET A 125 -16.17 -1.39 2.50
N LEU A 126 -16.32 -1.29 1.18
CA LEU A 126 -16.23 -0.03 0.46
C LEU A 126 -17.46 0.87 0.70
N LYS A 127 -18.67 0.28 0.75
CA LYS A 127 -19.89 1.02 1.10
C LYS A 127 -19.83 1.61 2.52
N ALA A 128 -19.28 0.86 3.49
CA ALA A 128 -19.07 1.36 4.84
C ALA A 128 -18.12 2.57 4.90
N SER A 129 -17.23 2.70 3.90
CA SER A 129 -16.34 3.84 3.71
C SER A 129 -16.91 4.95 2.81
N GLY A 130 -18.19 4.83 2.40
CA GLY A 130 -18.91 5.86 1.64
C GLY A 130 -18.78 5.74 0.10
N PHE A 131 -18.18 4.68 -0.44
CA PHE A 131 -18.11 4.46 -1.88
C PHE A 131 -19.40 3.87 -2.43
N GLN A 132 -19.77 4.25 -3.65
CA GLN A 132 -20.75 3.50 -4.45
C GLN A 132 -20.06 2.31 -5.08
N THR A 133 -20.71 1.14 -5.10
CA THR A 133 -20.10 -0.08 -5.64
C THR A 133 -21.01 -0.81 -6.59
N ASN A 134 -20.44 -1.29 -7.70
CA ASN A 134 -21.02 -2.27 -8.59
C ASN A 134 -20.08 -3.47 -8.65
N ALA A 135 -20.63 -4.69 -8.79
CA ALA A 135 -19.83 -5.90 -8.89
C ALA A 135 -20.29 -6.73 -10.08
N VAL A 136 -19.34 -7.37 -10.75
CA VAL A 136 -19.55 -8.28 -11.90
C VAL A 136 -18.61 -9.47 -11.78
N GLY A 137 -19.00 -10.62 -12.37
CA GLY A 137 -18.29 -11.89 -12.22
C GLY A 137 -17.29 -12.20 -13.33
N SER A 138 -17.22 -11.39 -14.38
CA SER A 138 -16.35 -11.67 -15.52
C SER A 138 -15.81 -10.40 -16.19
N ALA A 139 -14.76 -10.57 -16.99
CA ALA A 139 -14.18 -9.50 -17.79
C ALA A 139 -15.17 -8.98 -18.86
N GLU A 140 -15.99 -9.87 -19.42
CA GLU A 140 -17.00 -9.54 -20.42
C GLU A 140 -18.08 -8.64 -19.84
N GLU A 141 -18.64 -9.01 -18.69
CA GLU A 141 -19.61 -8.19 -17.97
C GLU A 141 -19.01 -6.84 -17.58
N ALA A 142 -17.74 -6.82 -17.15
CA ALA A 142 -17.04 -5.58 -16.83
C ALA A 142 -16.94 -4.66 -18.06
N PHE A 143 -16.58 -5.18 -19.25
CA PHE A 143 -16.54 -4.39 -20.47
C PHE A 143 -17.93 -3.85 -20.85
N ASP A 144 -18.99 -4.64 -20.71
CA ASP A 144 -20.35 -4.19 -21.02
C ASP A 144 -20.80 -3.08 -20.05
N LEU A 145 -20.46 -3.18 -18.77
CA LEU A 145 -20.76 -2.15 -17.80
C LEU A 145 -19.93 -0.88 -18.07
N LEU A 146 -18.65 -1.00 -18.42
CA LEU A 146 -17.75 0.13 -18.72
C LEU A 146 -18.14 0.91 -19.99
N ARG A 147 -18.95 0.32 -20.88
CA ARG A 147 -19.53 1.04 -22.02
C ARG A 147 -20.69 1.95 -21.62
N GLN A 148 -21.38 1.62 -20.53
CA GLN A 148 -22.58 2.31 -20.05
C GLN A 148 -22.30 3.26 -18.89
N SER A 149 -21.29 2.97 -18.09
CA SER A 149 -20.91 3.72 -16.90
C SER A 149 -19.40 3.90 -16.81
N ARG A 150 -18.96 4.91 -16.06
CA ARG A 150 -17.55 5.20 -15.85
C ARG A 150 -17.26 5.24 -14.37
N PRO A 151 -16.82 4.13 -13.78
CA PRO A 151 -16.38 4.12 -12.40
C PRO A 151 -15.09 4.95 -12.22
N ASP A 152 -14.85 5.42 -10.99
CA ASP A 152 -13.65 6.17 -10.64
C ASP A 152 -12.45 5.26 -10.40
N LEU A 153 -12.69 3.97 -10.10
CA LEU A 153 -11.68 2.94 -9.89
C LEU A 153 -12.27 1.55 -10.13
N MET A 154 -11.41 0.63 -10.53
CA MET A 154 -11.73 -0.78 -10.63
C MET A 154 -10.88 -1.60 -9.66
N VAL A 155 -11.53 -2.45 -8.85
CA VAL A 155 -10.92 -3.55 -8.09
C VAL A 155 -11.03 -4.81 -8.95
N LEU A 156 -9.92 -5.47 -9.22
CA LEU A 156 -9.85 -6.55 -10.19
C LEU A 156 -9.20 -7.79 -9.60
N ASP A 157 -9.88 -8.91 -9.65
CA ASP A 157 -9.25 -10.19 -9.32
C ASP A 157 -8.32 -10.67 -10.44
N TRP A 158 -7.33 -11.46 -10.05
CA TRP A 158 -6.38 -12.07 -10.97
C TRP A 158 -7.01 -13.18 -11.81
N ASN A 159 -7.75 -14.05 -11.13
CA ASN A 159 -8.37 -15.22 -11.73
C ASN A 159 -9.82 -14.92 -12.08
N LEU A 160 -10.09 -14.71 -13.36
CA LEU A 160 -11.45 -14.56 -13.86
C LEU A 160 -11.75 -15.69 -14.86
N PRO A 161 -13.01 -16.10 -14.99
CA PRO A 161 -13.40 -17.07 -15.98
C PRO A 161 -13.18 -16.52 -17.41
N GLY A 162 -12.67 -17.36 -18.29
CA GLY A 162 -12.47 -17.03 -19.71
C GLY A 162 -11.22 -16.21 -19.99
N MET A 163 -11.02 -15.07 -19.31
CA MET A 163 -9.89 -14.16 -19.50
C MET A 163 -9.30 -13.80 -18.14
N SER A 164 -7.97 -13.92 -17.97
CA SER A 164 -7.34 -13.51 -16.72
C SER A 164 -7.47 -12.00 -16.48
N GLY A 165 -7.48 -11.60 -15.19
CA GLY A 165 -7.48 -10.18 -14.82
C GLY A 165 -6.30 -9.41 -15.40
N VAL A 166 -5.14 -10.04 -15.52
CA VAL A 166 -3.94 -9.46 -16.14
C VAL A 166 -4.17 -9.17 -17.63
N GLU A 167 -4.75 -10.12 -18.36
CA GLU A 167 -5.08 -9.91 -19.77
C GLU A 167 -6.17 -8.84 -19.94
N PHE A 168 -7.18 -8.86 -19.08
CA PHE A 168 -8.21 -7.83 -19.05
C PHE A 168 -7.61 -6.44 -18.80
N CYS A 169 -6.72 -6.29 -17.83
CA CYS A 169 -6.03 -5.03 -17.55
C CYS A 169 -5.23 -4.55 -18.78
N ARG A 170 -4.47 -5.43 -19.44
CA ARG A 170 -3.75 -5.08 -20.68
C ARG A 170 -4.67 -4.61 -21.80
N ARG A 171 -5.85 -5.22 -21.97
CA ARG A 171 -6.83 -4.78 -22.94
C ARG A 171 -7.43 -3.43 -22.57
N LEU A 172 -7.78 -3.25 -21.30
CA LEU A 172 -8.30 -1.98 -20.76
C LEU A 172 -7.34 -0.81 -21.04
N ARG A 173 -6.04 -1.01 -20.87
CA ARG A 173 -5.02 0.03 -21.12
C ARG A 173 -4.91 0.45 -22.58
N ARG A 174 -5.35 -0.38 -23.52
CA ARG A 174 -5.37 -0.07 -24.96
C ARG A 174 -6.63 0.72 -25.38
N GLU A 175 -7.64 0.75 -24.52
CA GLU A 175 -8.88 1.49 -24.80
C GLU A 175 -8.69 2.99 -24.51
N PRO A 176 -8.86 3.90 -25.51
CA PRO A 176 -8.57 5.33 -25.32
C PRO A 176 -9.37 6.00 -24.20
N ARG A 177 -10.59 5.51 -23.95
CA ARG A 177 -11.48 6.06 -22.91
C ARG A 177 -11.23 5.48 -21.52
N LEU A 178 -10.66 4.29 -21.43
CA LEU A 178 -10.54 3.50 -20.20
C LEU A 178 -9.08 3.35 -19.75
N GLY A 179 -8.11 3.66 -20.59
CA GLY A 179 -6.70 3.47 -20.31
C GLY A 179 -6.16 4.22 -19.09
N ARG A 180 -6.91 5.21 -18.59
CA ARG A 180 -6.57 5.97 -17.37
C ARG A 180 -7.41 5.58 -16.16
N LEU A 181 -8.34 4.61 -16.29
CA LEU A 181 -9.11 4.12 -15.16
C LEU A 181 -8.15 3.46 -14.15
N PRO A 182 -8.09 3.92 -12.88
CA PRO A 182 -7.26 3.28 -11.87
C PRO A 182 -7.69 1.84 -11.66
N VAL A 183 -6.72 0.92 -11.63
CA VAL A 183 -6.91 -0.52 -11.42
C VAL A 183 -6.13 -0.97 -10.20
N LEU A 184 -6.86 -1.47 -9.21
CA LEU A 184 -6.33 -2.11 -8.00
C LEU A 184 -6.54 -3.61 -8.09
N PHE A 185 -5.46 -4.40 -8.19
CA PHE A 185 -5.59 -5.85 -8.10
C PHE A 185 -5.87 -6.29 -6.67
N LEU A 186 -6.86 -7.17 -6.52
CA LEU A 186 -7.17 -7.87 -5.27
C LEU A 186 -6.96 -9.37 -5.50
N THR A 187 -5.84 -9.94 -5.05
CA THR A 187 -5.41 -11.26 -5.48
C THR A 187 -4.79 -12.11 -4.37
N ALA A 188 -4.94 -13.42 -4.46
CA ALA A 188 -4.18 -14.37 -3.64
C ALA A 188 -2.72 -14.54 -4.14
N HIS A 189 -2.42 -14.09 -5.36
CA HIS A 189 -1.09 -14.13 -5.95
C HIS A 189 -0.24 -13.00 -5.37
N SER A 190 0.79 -13.35 -4.60
CA SER A 190 1.64 -12.40 -3.88
C SER A 190 3.13 -12.63 -4.12
N SER A 191 3.49 -13.47 -5.08
CA SER A 191 4.89 -13.65 -5.46
C SER A 191 5.44 -12.39 -6.12
N THR A 192 6.75 -12.16 -6.02
CA THR A 192 7.40 -11.03 -6.68
C THR A 192 7.14 -11.03 -8.20
N THR A 193 7.08 -12.21 -8.81
CA THR A 193 6.79 -12.37 -10.24
C THR A 193 5.38 -11.90 -10.58
N ASP A 194 4.38 -12.28 -9.77
CA ASP A 194 2.99 -11.88 -9.97
C ASP A 194 2.83 -10.36 -9.82
N ILE A 195 3.48 -9.76 -8.82
CA ILE A 195 3.48 -8.33 -8.61
C ILE A 195 4.04 -7.58 -9.82
N VAL A 196 5.20 -8.03 -10.34
CA VAL A 196 5.82 -7.45 -11.55
C VAL A 196 4.90 -7.61 -12.75
N GLU A 197 4.23 -8.75 -12.90
CA GLU A 197 3.29 -8.99 -14.00
C GLU A 197 2.07 -8.06 -13.92
N ALA A 198 1.47 -7.85 -12.73
CA ALA A 198 0.38 -6.93 -12.53
C ALA A 198 0.74 -5.50 -12.96
N PHE A 199 1.86 -4.96 -12.46
CA PHE A 199 2.31 -3.63 -12.83
C PHE A 199 2.69 -3.52 -14.32
N SER A 200 3.30 -4.54 -14.90
CA SER A 200 3.59 -4.60 -16.35
C SER A 200 2.32 -4.64 -17.21
N ALA A 201 1.21 -5.17 -16.68
CA ALA A 201 -0.09 -5.12 -17.31
C ALA A 201 -0.77 -3.76 -17.20
N GLY A 202 -0.24 -2.86 -16.36
CA GLY A 202 -0.74 -1.51 -16.16
C GLY A 202 -1.59 -1.35 -14.89
N ALA A 203 -1.44 -2.20 -13.90
CA ALA A 203 -2.02 -1.99 -12.57
C ALA A 203 -1.46 -0.73 -11.91
N ASP A 204 -2.28 -0.01 -11.15
CA ASP A 204 -1.87 1.16 -10.38
C ASP A 204 -1.46 0.80 -8.94
N ASP A 205 -2.02 -0.30 -8.41
CA ASP A 205 -1.66 -0.87 -7.10
C ASP A 205 -2.16 -2.33 -7.00
N PHE A 206 -1.78 -3.04 -5.95
CA PHE A 206 -2.30 -4.36 -5.63
C PHE A 206 -2.48 -4.56 -4.13
N VAL A 207 -3.39 -5.47 -3.74
CA VAL A 207 -3.64 -5.92 -2.37
C VAL A 207 -3.75 -7.43 -2.35
N SER A 208 -3.05 -8.05 -1.41
CA SER A 208 -3.17 -9.50 -1.21
C SER A 208 -4.41 -9.87 -0.41
N LYS A 209 -5.09 -10.95 -0.82
CA LYS A 209 -6.16 -11.58 -0.02
C LYS A 209 -5.51 -12.34 1.17
N PRO A 210 -6.06 -12.30 2.40
CA PRO A 210 -7.31 -11.65 2.82
C PRO A 210 -7.14 -10.14 3.03
N VAL A 211 -8.10 -9.37 2.54
CA VAL A 211 -8.07 -7.90 2.61
C VAL A 211 -8.74 -7.40 3.90
N ARG A 212 -8.23 -6.27 4.41
CA ARG A 212 -8.80 -5.55 5.56
C ARG A 212 -9.50 -4.29 5.09
N ALA A 213 -10.69 -4.01 5.62
CA ALA A 213 -11.50 -2.87 5.20
C ALA A 213 -10.76 -1.51 5.26
N PRO A 214 -10.04 -1.14 6.34
CA PRO A 214 -9.32 0.13 6.40
C PRO A 214 -8.20 0.23 5.33
N GLU A 215 -7.50 -0.87 5.05
CA GLU A 215 -6.44 -0.90 4.04
C GLU A 215 -7.02 -0.72 2.64
N LEU A 216 -8.05 -1.49 2.29
CA LEU A 216 -8.70 -1.40 0.99
C LEU A 216 -9.23 0.02 0.74
N ALA A 217 -9.98 0.57 1.69
CA ALA A 217 -10.55 1.91 1.57
C ALA A 217 -9.48 3.00 1.41
N ALA A 218 -8.38 2.92 2.16
CA ALA A 218 -7.27 3.87 2.07
C ALA A 218 -6.58 3.83 0.70
N ARG A 219 -6.34 2.64 0.14
CA ARG A 219 -5.72 2.46 -1.18
C ARG A 219 -6.64 2.96 -2.29
N VAL A 220 -7.91 2.57 -2.26
CA VAL A 220 -8.93 3.03 -3.22
C VAL A 220 -9.00 4.56 -3.22
N LEU A 221 -9.11 5.19 -2.05
CA LEU A 221 -9.14 6.65 -1.93
C LEU A 221 -7.87 7.30 -2.46
N GLY A 222 -6.70 6.73 -2.15
CA GLY A 222 -5.41 7.23 -2.63
C GLY A 222 -5.28 7.18 -4.14
N LEU A 223 -5.77 6.12 -4.78
CA LEU A 223 -5.77 5.97 -6.24
C LEU A 223 -6.73 6.95 -6.91
N ILE A 224 -7.96 7.07 -6.42
CA ILE A 224 -8.96 8.01 -6.95
C ILE A 224 -8.44 9.44 -6.86
N ARG A 225 -7.90 9.84 -5.71
CA ARG A 225 -7.31 11.19 -5.55
C ARG A 225 -6.19 11.47 -6.53
N ARG A 226 -5.29 10.52 -6.75
CA ARG A 226 -4.19 10.67 -7.72
C ARG A 226 -4.70 10.81 -9.15
N ALA A 227 -5.74 10.05 -9.52
CA ALA A 227 -6.34 10.12 -10.86
C ALA A 227 -7.07 11.45 -11.13
N GLN A 228 -7.58 12.10 -10.09
CA GLN A 228 -8.28 13.38 -10.17
C GLN A 228 -7.35 14.60 -10.09
N MET A 229 -6.08 14.41 -9.68
CA MET A 229 -5.11 15.52 -9.64
C MET A 229 -4.71 15.92 -11.08
N PRO A 230 -4.77 17.22 -11.41
CA PRO A 230 -4.24 17.67 -12.68
C PRO A 230 -2.73 17.38 -12.74
N PRO A 231 -2.17 17.07 -13.93
CA PRO A 231 -0.74 16.90 -14.07
C PRO A 231 -0.02 18.19 -13.58
N PRO A 232 1.14 18.06 -12.92
CA PRO A 232 1.89 19.22 -12.47
C PRO A 232 2.13 20.13 -13.67
N SER A 233 1.66 21.40 -13.56
CA SER A 233 1.92 22.40 -14.57
C SER A 233 3.44 22.60 -14.64
N VAL A 234 4.05 22.17 -15.73
CA VAL A 234 5.43 22.53 -16.06
C VAL A 234 5.41 24.06 -16.27
N ARG A 235 5.81 24.80 -15.24
CA ARG A 235 6.11 26.22 -15.41
C ARG A 235 7.29 26.29 -16.37
N GLY A 236 6.99 26.51 -17.64
CA GLY A 236 7.97 26.89 -18.62
C GLY A 236 8.59 28.22 -18.21
N GLY A 237 9.73 28.17 -17.56
CA GLY A 237 10.61 29.31 -17.43
C GLY A 237 11.18 29.58 -18.83
N ALA A 238 10.58 30.51 -19.55
CA ALA A 238 11.25 31.08 -20.71
C ALA A 238 12.48 31.86 -20.20
N PRO A 239 13.68 31.62 -20.75
CA PRO A 239 14.80 32.49 -20.47
C PRO A 239 14.52 33.83 -21.18
N SER A 240 14.42 34.87 -20.39
CA SER A 240 14.46 36.26 -20.91
C SER A 240 15.85 36.49 -21.51
N LEU A 241 15.90 36.84 -22.78
CA LEU A 241 17.06 37.39 -23.46
C LEU A 241 17.35 38.81 -22.97
#